data_6429d4a36d1d89d072620a46df426d36
#
_entry.id   6429d4a36d1d89d072620a46df426d36
#
_cell.length_a   1.000
_cell.length_b   1.000
_cell.length_c   1.000
_cell.angle_alpha   90.00
_cell.angle_beta   90.00
_cell.angle_gamma   90.00
#
_symmetry.space_group_name_H-M   'P 1'
#
loop_
_entity.id
_entity.type
_entity.pdbx_description
1 polymer ?
#
loop_
_entity_poly.entity_id
_entity_poly.type
_entity_poly.pdbx_seq_one_letter_code
_entity_poly.pdbx_strand_id
1 'polypeptide(L)'
;MRRSVGVAAASAAALLVAGCGGGGPQSGGDSKLTGDKIVLGVLNDQSGAYSELSGRNSVKAVELAIADFKAKYGDKAVTKDITVETADHQNKPDVANSKAQEMYDRKGVDAILDVPTSSAALKVADVVKEKKKLYFNIGAATTDLTGKSCNKYTFHYAYDTYMLAHGTGTVTTEQVGKNWYILYPNYAFGQDMEKSFSAAISAAGGQVVGKDGAPFPNTSGDYSSFLLKAPTLNPKPQVLGTMQAGAELVNVVKQYNEFKLRDKGVGLAVGLMFITDIHSLTPAALAGTTYTDAWYWNFDQQNRAWADRFQSETGTRPSFAHAANYSAATQYLEAVQAAGTDDADAVVKGLEGKEINDLFLRNGKIRAEDHRVIHDAYLAQVKPQAEVGEPWDYVKILKTIPAAEAFRAPSADCKL
;
A
#
# COMPACT_ATOMS: atom_id res chain seq x y z
N MET A 1 -20.68 96.74 18.30
CA MET A 1 -21.74 96.26 19.25
C MET A 1 -21.43 94.83 19.60
N ARG A 2 -20.89 94.56 20.76
CA ARG A 2 -21.47 93.84 21.90
C ARG A 2 -21.91 92.43 21.53
N ARG A 3 -21.53 91.34 22.14
CA ARG A 3 -21.03 90.87 23.45
C ARG A 3 -20.63 89.40 23.26
N SER A 4 -19.46 88.96 23.64
CA SER A 4 -18.96 88.41 24.92
C SER A 4 -19.57 87.11 25.39
N VAL A 5 -18.66 86.10 25.71
CA VAL A 5 -18.62 85.16 26.84
C VAL A 5 -19.27 83.83 26.58
N GLY A 6 -18.68 82.70 26.85
CA GLY A 6 -17.85 82.30 27.94
C GLY A 6 -17.24 80.94 27.81
N VAL A 7 -16.19 80.79 28.51
CA VAL A 7 -15.36 79.61 28.76
C VAL A 7 -16.04 78.68 29.76
N ALA A 8 -15.93 77.34 29.54
CA ALA A 8 -15.94 76.38 30.62
C ALA A 8 -15.05 75.18 30.27
N ALA A 9 -13.93 75.07 30.92
CA ALA A 9 -13.06 73.91 31.01
C ALA A 9 -13.69 72.88 31.99
N ALA A 10 -13.71 71.67 31.63
CA ALA A 10 -13.91 70.59 32.58
C ALA A 10 -12.88 69.49 32.34
N SER A 11 -11.93 69.39 33.23
CA SER A 11 -10.96 68.31 33.37
C SER A 11 -11.67 67.04 33.83
N ALA A 12 -11.45 65.93 33.16
CA ALA A 12 -11.82 64.61 33.68
C ALA A 12 -10.63 63.70 33.65
N ALA A 13 -10.31 63.15 34.78
CA ALA A 13 -9.16 62.34 35.14
C ALA A 13 -9.14 60.98 34.43
N ALA A 14 -7.94 60.59 33.98
CA ALA A 14 -7.62 59.27 33.53
C ALA A 14 -7.53 58.31 34.72
N LEU A 15 -8.31 57.24 34.71
CA LEU A 15 -8.16 56.05 35.56
C LEU A 15 -7.50 54.94 34.72
N LEU A 16 -6.23 54.70 34.95
CA LEU A 16 -5.47 53.53 34.52
C LEU A 16 -5.93 52.34 35.36
N VAL A 17 -6.62 51.38 34.73
CA VAL A 17 -6.81 50.05 35.30
C VAL A 17 -5.87 49.09 34.58
N ALA A 18 -4.80 48.73 35.25
CA ALA A 18 -3.90 47.66 34.86
C ALA A 18 -4.59 46.33 35.16
N GLY A 19 -5.13 45.68 34.11
CA GLY A 19 -5.64 44.31 34.16
C GLY A 19 -4.56 43.34 33.67
N CYS A 20 -3.81 42.71 34.56
CA CYS A 20 -3.05 41.50 34.27
C CYS A 20 -4.03 40.35 34.03
N GLY A 21 -4.28 40.01 32.77
CA GLY A 21 -4.93 38.82 32.35
C GLY A 21 -3.93 37.95 31.62
N GLY A 22 -3.40 36.91 32.29
CA GLY A 22 -2.59 35.88 31.67
C GLY A 22 -3.44 35.09 30.64
N GLY A 23 -3.25 35.39 29.37
CA GLY A 23 -3.76 34.55 28.29
C GLY A 23 -2.84 33.36 28.09
N GLY A 24 -3.20 32.19 28.63
CA GLY A 24 -2.63 30.94 28.19
C GLY A 24 -3.00 30.69 26.72
N PRO A 25 -2.22 29.86 25.99
CA PRO A 25 -2.51 29.60 24.61
C PRO A 25 -3.87 28.88 24.50
N GLN A 26 -4.88 29.57 23.96
CA GLN A 26 -6.11 28.98 23.51
C GLN A 26 -5.82 28.09 22.29
N SER A 27 -5.55 26.81 22.53
CA SER A 27 -5.56 25.78 21.51
C SER A 27 -7.01 25.27 21.32
N GLY A 28 -7.80 26.07 20.68
CA GLY A 28 -9.15 25.71 20.25
C GLY A 28 -9.41 26.44 18.93
N GLY A 29 -8.69 26.03 17.88
CA GLY A 29 -9.12 26.37 16.52
C GLY A 29 -10.36 25.54 16.23
N ASP A 30 -11.47 26.20 15.85
CA ASP A 30 -12.63 25.52 15.34
C ASP A 30 -12.19 24.63 14.19
N SER A 31 -12.35 23.30 14.33
CA SER A 31 -12.06 22.33 13.27
C SER A 31 -13.01 22.62 12.11
N LYS A 32 -12.43 22.90 10.92
CA LYS A 32 -13.20 23.15 9.70
C LYS A 32 -13.24 21.89 8.86
N LEU A 33 -13.94 20.87 9.33
CA LEU A 33 -14.24 19.71 8.50
C LEU A 33 -15.24 20.11 7.39
N THR A 34 -15.12 19.51 6.22
CA THR A 34 -16.05 19.71 5.09
C THR A 34 -17.41 19.08 5.36
N GLY A 35 -17.49 18.14 6.33
CA GLY A 35 -18.68 17.48 6.82
C GLY A 35 -18.71 17.39 8.34
N ASP A 36 -19.73 16.71 8.88
CA ASP A 36 -19.88 16.51 10.34
C ASP A 36 -18.94 15.42 10.90
N LYS A 37 -18.37 14.59 10.02
CA LYS A 37 -17.56 13.41 10.36
C LYS A 37 -16.47 13.17 9.31
N ILE A 38 -15.51 12.31 9.66
CA ILE A 38 -14.54 11.76 8.71
C ILE A 38 -15.01 10.36 8.28
N VAL A 39 -14.98 10.09 6.98
CA VAL A 39 -15.33 8.80 6.40
C VAL A 39 -14.17 8.23 5.59
N LEU A 40 -13.59 7.12 6.07
CA LEU A 40 -12.57 6.37 5.33
C LEU A 40 -13.23 5.30 4.47
N GLY A 41 -12.84 5.19 3.20
CA GLY A 41 -13.36 4.20 2.28
C GLY A 41 -12.36 3.07 2.05
N VAL A 42 -12.73 1.82 2.30
CA VAL A 42 -11.95 0.64 1.89
C VAL A 42 -12.59 0.07 0.64
N LEU A 43 -11.92 0.26 -0.50
CA LEU A 43 -12.36 -0.23 -1.80
C LEU A 43 -11.41 -1.32 -2.25
N ASN A 44 -11.82 -2.60 -2.18
CA ASN A 44 -10.91 -3.70 -2.50
C ASN A 44 -11.63 -4.91 -3.11
N ASP A 45 -10.91 -5.98 -3.38
CA ASP A 45 -11.47 -7.26 -3.78
C ASP A 45 -11.86 -8.06 -2.54
N GLN A 46 -13.14 -8.33 -2.37
CA GLN A 46 -13.67 -9.09 -1.22
C GLN A 46 -14.20 -10.47 -1.59
N SER A 47 -14.22 -10.81 -2.86
CA SER A 47 -14.85 -12.05 -3.36
C SER A 47 -14.11 -12.70 -4.52
N GLY A 48 -13.10 -12.06 -5.11
CA GLY A 48 -12.35 -12.55 -6.27
C GLY A 48 -10.98 -13.14 -5.94
N ALA A 49 -10.10 -13.14 -6.95
CA ALA A 49 -8.77 -13.77 -6.90
C ALA A 49 -7.82 -13.16 -5.85
N TYR A 50 -8.07 -11.92 -5.44
CA TYR A 50 -7.24 -11.16 -4.48
C TYR A 50 -7.89 -10.98 -3.12
N SER A 51 -9.04 -11.63 -2.86
CA SER A 51 -9.76 -11.51 -1.59
C SER A 51 -8.94 -11.95 -0.37
N GLU A 52 -8.02 -12.90 -0.54
CA GLU A 52 -7.15 -13.39 0.54
C GLU A 52 -5.91 -12.52 0.78
N LEU A 53 -5.59 -11.57 -0.11
CA LEU A 53 -4.41 -10.72 0.02
C LEU A 53 -4.62 -9.59 1.04
N SER A 54 -5.73 -8.88 0.92
CA SER A 54 -6.16 -7.80 1.80
C SER A 54 -7.63 -7.97 2.22
N GLY A 55 -8.55 -8.07 1.27
CA GLY A 55 -9.93 -8.46 1.45
C GLY A 55 -10.67 -7.69 2.55
N ARG A 56 -11.64 -8.36 3.18
CA ARG A 56 -12.46 -7.78 4.25
C ARG A 56 -11.66 -7.39 5.48
N ASN A 57 -10.53 -8.05 5.72
CA ASN A 57 -9.70 -7.79 6.89
C ASN A 57 -8.96 -6.43 6.83
N SER A 58 -8.86 -5.81 5.64
CA SER A 58 -8.37 -4.42 5.54
C SER A 58 -9.27 -3.43 6.27
N VAL A 59 -10.58 -3.68 6.32
CA VAL A 59 -11.51 -2.86 7.11
C VAL A 59 -11.12 -2.88 8.59
N LYS A 60 -10.78 -4.06 9.14
CA LYS A 60 -10.32 -4.19 10.53
C LYS A 60 -9.01 -3.46 10.79
N ALA A 61 -8.08 -3.47 9.85
CA ALA A 61 -6.85 -2.69 9.97
C ALA A 61 -7.13 -1.18 10.08
N VAL A 62 -8.05 -0.66 9.26
CA VAL A 62 -8.48 0.74 9.30
C VAL A 62 -9.25 1.06 10.61
N GLU A 63 -10.13 0.17 11.06
CA GLU A 63 -10.83 0.32 12.34
C GLU A 63 -9.87 0.37 13.54
N LEU A 64 -8.80 -0.43 13.54
CA LEU A 64 -7.74 -0.38 14.55
C LEU A 64 -7.01 0.97 14.54
N ALA A 65 -6.71 1.53 13.36
CA ALA A 65 -6.10 2.85 13.23
C ALA A 65 -7.00 3.96 13.80
N ILE A 66 -8.30 3.89 13.52
CA ILE A 66 -9.31 4.82 14.07
C ILE A 66 -9.38 4.70 15.61
N ALA A 67 -9.37 3.48 16.13
CA ALA A 67 -9.40 3.25 17.58
C ALA A 67 -8.17 3.84 18.27
N ASP A 68 -6.97 3.63 17.70
CA ASP A 68 -5.72 4.17 18.23
C ASP A 68 -5.67 5.69 18.13
N PHE A 69 -6.15 6.29 17.03
CA PHE A 69 -6.30 7.73 16.89
C PHE A 69 -7.22 8.32 17.98
N LYS A 70 -8.39 7.72 18.17
CA LYS A 70 -9.34 8.15 19.22
C LYS A 70 -8.74 8.00 20.63
N ALA A 71 -8.00 6.94 20.90
CA ALA A 71 -7.31 6.74 22.16
C ALA A 71 -6.20 7.78 22.39
N LYS A 72 -5.46 8.12 21.35
CA LYS A 72 -4.36 9.11 21.41
C LYS A 72 -4.85 10.52 21.69
N TYR A 73 -5.89 10.96 21.00
CA TYR A 73 -6.34 12.36 21.05
C TYR A 73 -7.49 12.63 22.01
N GLY A 74 -8.34 11.63 22.31
CA GLY A 74 -9.48 11.77 23.21
C GLY A 74 -10.37 12.96 22.84
N ASP A 75 -10.58 13.87 23.80
CA ASP A 75 -11.39 15.10 23.60
C ASP A 75 -10.69 16.15 22.72
N LYS A 76 -9.41 15.97 22.41
CA LYS A 76 -8.65 16.87 21.54
C LYS A 76 -8.62 16.42 20.06
N ALA A 77 -9.29 15.30 19.76
CA ALA A 77 -9.43 14.87 18.38
C ALA A 77 -10.22 15.90 17.56
N VAL A 78 -9.81 16.13 16.32
CA VAL A 78 -10.49 17.02 15.36
C VAL A 78 -11.97 16.65 15.22
N THR A 79 -12.29 15.37 15.28
CA THR A 79 -13.63 14.80 15.46
C THR A 79 -13.54 13.44 16.14
N LYS A 80 -14.63 13.07 16.84
CA LYS A 80 -14.81 11.70 17.37
C LYS A 80 -15.65 10.84 16.44
N ASP A 81 -16.35 11.46 15.47
CA ASP A 81 -17.17 10.76 14.50
C ASP A 81 -16.32 10.40 13.26
N ILE A 82 -15.71 9.22 13.33
CA ILE A 82 -14.91 8.65 12.26
C ILE A 82 -15.47 7.28 11.95
N THR A 83 -15.85 7.06 10.68
CA THR A 83 -16.49 5.83 10.21
C THR A 83 -15.75 5.22 9.01
N VAL A 84 -16.04 3.94 8.72
CA VAL A 84 -15.51 3.24 7.56
C VAL A 84 -16.66 2.82 6.64
N GLU A 85 -16.53 3.17 5.35
CA GLU A 85 -17.35 2.63 4.27
C GLU A 85 -16.54 1.59 3.50
N THR A 86 -17.19 0.55 3.00
CA THR A 86 -16.52 -0.52 2.27
C THR A 86 -17.25 -0.88 0.98
N ALA A 87 -16.49 -1.26 -0.05
CA ALA A 87 -17.06 -1.78 -1.29
C ALA A 87 -16.14 -2.80 -1.95
N ASP A 88 -16.76 -3.78 -2.61
CA ASP A 88 -16.11 -4.82 -3.39
C ASP A 88 -16.05 -4.42 -4.87
N HIS A 89 -14.85 -4.29 -5.43
CA HIS A 89 -14.66 -3.99 -6.84
C HIS A 89 -14.49 -5.25 -7.72
N GLN A 90 -14.42 -6.45 -7.11
CA GLN A 90 -14.39 -7.74 -7.82
C GLN A 90 -13.26 -7.83 -8.88
N ASN A 91 -12.16 -7.14 -8.70
CA ASN A 91 -11.07 -6.98 -9.69
C ASN A 91 -11.50 -6.41 -11.05
N LYS A 92 -12.67 -5.72 -11.12
CA LYS A 92 -13.21 -5.12 -12.33
C LYS A 92 -12.98 -3.61 -12.34
N PRO A 93 -12.21 -3.05 -13.30
CA PRO A 93 -11.90 -1.60 -13.34
C PRO A 93 -13.14 -0.70 -13.39
N ASP A 94 -14.18 -1.09 -14.15
CA ASP A 94 -15.40 -0.30 -14.28
C ASP A 94 -16.23 -0.32 -13.00
N VAL A 95 -16.24 -1.44 -12.28
CA VAL A 95 -16.87 -1.54 -10.95
C VAL A 95 -16.12 -0.66 -9.96
N ALA A 96 -14.79 -0.70 -9.96
CA ALA A 96 -13.96 0.15 -9.09
C ALA A 96 -14.22 1.64 -9.34
N ASN A 97 -14.29 2.05 -10.62
CA ASN A 97 -14.65 3.42 -11.01
C ASN A 97 -16.01 3.82 -10.44
N SER A 98 -17.05 3.02 -10.71
CA SER A 98 -18.41 3.31 -10.26
C SER A 98 -18.51 3.35 -8.73
N LYS A 99 -17.82 2.42 -8.03
CA LYS A 99 -17.80 2.39 -6.56
C LYS A 99 -17.04 3.56 -5.96
N ALA A 100 -15.92 3.97 -6.56
CA ALA A 100 -15.20 5.16 -6.11
C ALA A 100 -16.06 6.43 -6.25
N GLN A 101 -16.77 6.60 -7.37
CA GLN A 101 -17.71 7.70 -7.55
C GLN A 101 -18.84 7.65 -6.50
N GLU A 102 -19.46 6.49 -6.28
CA GLU A 102 -20.50 6.30 -5.27
C GLU A 102 -20.01 6.67 -3.86
N MET A 103 -18.79 6.22 -3.50
CA MET A 103 -18.18 6.52 -2.21
C MET A 103 -17.99 8.01 -1.99
N TYR A 104 -17.48 8.74 -2.97
CA TYR A 104 -17.28 10.19 -2.83
C TYR A 104 -18.59 10.98 -2.91
N ASP A 105 -19.47 10.66 -3.87
CA ASP A 105 -20.65 11.49 -4.16
C ASP A 105 -21.83 11.23 -3.23
N ARG A 106 -21.97 9.99 -2.72
CA ARG A 106 -23.14 9.57 -1.97
C ARG A 106 -22.86 9.14 -0.55
N LYS A 107 -21.65 8.62 -0.29
CA LYS A 107 -21.26 8.11 1.03
C LYS A 107 -20.42 9.10 1.83
N GLY A 108 -20.01 10.19 1.20
CA GLY A 108 -19.22 11.24 1.85
C GLY A 108 -17.82 10.77 2.25
N VAL A 109 -17.23 9.84 1.50
CA VAL A 109 -15.87 9.35 1.76
C VAL A 109 -14.87 10.48 1.53
N ASP A 110 -13.92 10.66 2.44
CA ASP A 110 -12.86 11.67 2.36
C ASP A 110 -11.59 11.12 1.73
N ALA A 111 -11.27 9.86 2.01
CA ALA A 111 -10.13 9.18 1.43
C ALA A 111 -10.45 7.70 1.15
N ILE A 112 -10.13 7.21 -0.05
CA ILE A 112 -10.17 5.78 -0.39
C ILE A 112 -8.81 5.15 -0.09
N LEU A 113 -8.84 3.91 0.43
CA LEU A 113 -7.68 3.07 0.72
C LEU A 113 -7.77 1.74 -0.04
N ASP A 114 -6.62 1.10 -0.21
CA ASP A 114 -6.40 -0.26 -0.73
C ASP A 114 -6.38 -0.36 -2.28
N VAL A 115 -7.37 -0.92 -2.92
CA VAL A 115 -7.53 -1.16 -4.38
C VAL A 115 -6.42 -2.07 -4.95
N PRO A 116 -6.43 -3.38 -4.67
CA PRO A 116 -5.31 -4.29 -5.00
C PRO A 116 -5.11 -4.57 -6.50
N THR A 117 -6.04 -4.23 -7.38
CA THR A 117 -5.94 -4.53 -8.82
C THR A 117 -5.44 -3.31 -9.59
N SER A 118 -4.27 -3.40 -10.25
CA SER A 118 -3.63 -2.24 -10.90
C SER A 118 -4.52 -1.53 -11.92
N SER A 119 -5.27 -2.26 -12.75
CA SER A 119 -6.20 -1.63 -13.70
C SER A 119 -7.38 -0.93 -13.00
N ALA A 120 -7.83 -1.43 -11.86
CA ALA A 120 -8.84 -0.77 -11.02
C ALA A 120 -8.25 0.48 -10.32
N ALA A 121 -7.04 0.37 -9.79
CA ALA A 121 -6.33 1.46 -9.14
C ALA A 121 -6.12 2.66 -10.07
N LEU A 122 -5.76 2.42 -11.34
CA LEU A 122 -5.64 3.48 -12.35
C LEU A 122 -6.98 4.19 -12.58
N LYS A 123 -8.11 3.46 -12.61
CA LYS A 123 -9.44 4.07 -12.72
C LYS A 123 -9.84 4.87 -11.49
N VAL A 124 -9.50 4.39 -10.30
CA VAL A 124 -9.71 5.15 -9.05
C VAL A 124 -8.86 6.42 -9.03
N ALA A 125 -7.60 6.34 -9.50
CA ALA A 125 -6.72 7.51 -9.63
C ALA A 125 -7.31 8.60 -10.56
N ASP A 126 -7.96 8.21 -11.67
CA ASP A 126 -8.70 9.15 -12.53
C ASP A 126 -9.87 9.82 -11.79
N VAL A 127 -10.66 9.03 -11.04
CA VAL A 127 -11.79 9.56 -10.26
C VAL A 127 -11.32 10.57 -9.20
N VAL A 128 -10.28 10.24 -8.43
CA VAL A 128 -9.82 11.15 -7.35
C VAL A 128 -9.20 12.44 -7.91
N LYS A 129 -8.53 12.36 -9.05
CA LYS A 129 -8.04 13.54 -9.77
C LYS A 129 -9.17 14.48 -10.16
N GLU A 130 -10.25 13.94 -10.72
CA GLU A 130 -11.44 14.71 -11.13
C GLU A 130 -12.14 15.33 -9.92
N LYS A 131 -12.35 14.54 -8.86
CA LYS A 131 -13.10 14.95 -7.68
C LYS A 131 -12.28 15.72 -6.64
N LYS A 132 -10.96 15.81 -6.81
CA LYS A 132 -10.02 16.39 -5.82
C LYS A 132 -10.20 15.76 -4.44
N LYS A 133 -10.24 14.44 -4.39
CA LYS A 133 -10.35 13.62 -3.18
C LYS A 133 -9.12 12.73 -3.04
N LEU A 134 -8.88 12.18 -1.86
CA LEU A 134 -7.64 11.46 -1.56
C LEU A 134 -7.76 9.95 -1.84
N TYR A 135 -6.66 9.38 -2.33
CA TYR A 135 -6.51 7.95 -2.52
C TYR A 135 -5.14 7.47 -2.06
N PHE A 136 -5.13 6.54 -1.12
CA PHE A 136 -3.93 5.83 -0.68
C PHE A 136 -3.95 4.43 -1.31
N ASN A 137 -3.16 4.26 -2.36
CA ASN A 137 -3.01 2.97 -3.03
C ASN A 137 -2.11 2.06 -2.20
N ILE A 138 -2.66 1.02 -1.62
CA ILE A 138 -1.92 0.02 -0.86
C ILE A 138 -1.69 -1.24 -1.69
N GLY A 139 -2.72 -1.72 -2.35
CA GLY A 139 -2.73 -3.07 -2.90
C GLY A 139 -2.24 -3.19 -4.35
N ALA A 140 -2.30 -2.14 -5.17
CA ALA A 140 -1.86 -2.22 -6.57
C ALA A 140 -0.39 -1.83 -6.73
N ALA A 141 0.32 -2.57 -7.60
CA ALA A 141 1.77 -2.44 -7.73
C ALA A 141 2.24 -1.63 -8.95
N THR A 142 1.36 -1.27 -9.90
CA THR A 142 1.81 -0.63 -11.15
C THR A 142 2.55 0.68 -10.90
N THR A 143 3.76 0.79 -11.47
CA THR A 143 4.57 2.00 -11.41
C THR A 143 3.96 3.18 -12.17
N ASP A 144 2.93 2.95 -12.97
CA ASP A 144 2.19 4.01 -13.66
C ASP A 144 1.54 5.02 -12.70
N LEU A 145 1.16 4.59 -11.48
CA LEU A 145 0.58 5.48 -10.45
C LEU A 145 1.54 6.59 -9.98
N THR A 146 2.85 6.38 -10.13
CA THR A 146 3.90 7.37 -9.85
C THR A 146 4.70 7.71 -11.11
N GLY A 147 4.12 7.47 -12.28
CA GLY A 147 4.61 7.76 -13.62
C GLY A 147 3.56 8.53 -14.41
N LYS A 148 3.19 8.01 -15.57
CA LYS A 148 2.26 8.68 -16.51
C LYS A 148 0.85 8.92 -15.97
N SER A 149 0.42 8.20 -14.93
CA SER A 149 -0.90 8.33 -14.30
C SER A 149 -0.83 8.99 -12.91
N CYS A 150 0.31 9.58 -12.55
CA CYS A 150 0.42 10.30 -11.29
C CYS A 150 -0.53 11.50 -11.24
N ASN A 151 -0.99 11.82 -10.06
CA ASN A 151 -1.77 13.01 -9.80
C ASN A 151 -1.65 13.43 -8.34
N LYS A 152 -1.97 14.69 -8.06
CA LYS A 152 -1.83 15.32 -6.75
C LYS A 152 -2.52 14.59 -5.59
N TYR A 153 -3.56 13.80 -5.85
CA TYR A 153 -4.43 13.24 -4.83
C TYR A 153 -4.23 11.73 -4.61
N THR A 154 -3.29 11.11 -5.34
CA THR A 154 -2.99 9.68 -5.23
C THR A 154 -1.62 9.47 -4.59
N PHE A 155 -1.59 8.71 -3.48
CA PHE A 155 -0.38 8.28 -2.80
C PHE A 155 -0.16 6.80 -3.06
N HIS A 156 0.97 6.42 -3.67
CA HIS A 156 1.34 5.03 -3.88
C HIS A 156 2.11 4.53 -2.66
N TYR A 157 1.46 3.74 -1.80
CA TYR A 157 1.87 3.61 -0.40
C TYR A 157 2.79 2.44 -0.12
N ALA A 158 2.36 1.18 -0.38
CA ALA A 158 3.04 0.03 0.18
C ALA A 158 4.22 -0.48 -0.65
N TYR A 159 4.04 -0.76 -1.93
CA TYR A 159 5.03 -1.42 -2.78
C TYR A 159 4.78 -1.10 -4.25
N ASP A 160 5.69 -1.49 -5.14
CA ASP A 160 5.48 -1.44 -6.59
C ASP A 160 6.26 -2.54 -7.30
N THR A 161 6.04 -2.65 -8.60
CA THR A 161 6.69 -3.69 -9.43
C THR A 161 8.20 -3.51 -9.51
N TYR A 162 8.72 -2.28 -9.37
CA TYR A 162 10.15 -2.02 -9.33
C TYR A 162 10.78 -2.60 -8.06
N MET A 163 10.18 -2.32 -6.89
CA MET A 163 10.64 -2.85 -5.60
C MET A 163 10.73 -4.38 -5.62
N LEU A 164 9.67 -5.03 -6.10
CA LEU A 164 9.61 -6.50 -6.19
C LEU A 164 10.69 -7.05 -7.12
N ALA A 165 10.81 -6.47 -8.32
CA ALA A 165 11.75 -6.94 -9.33
C ALA A 165 13.21 -6.69 -8.93
N HIS A 166 13.50 -5.53 -8.34
CA HIS A 166 14.85 -5.17 -7.94
C HIS A 166 15.39 -6.11 -6.84
N GLY A 167 14.57 -6.46 -5.85
CA GLY A 167 14.96 -7.41 -4.82
C GLY A 167 14.98 -8.85 -5.34
N THR A 168 13.81 -9.38 -5.72
CA THR A 168 13.66 -10.80 -6.11
C THR A 168 14.35 -11.14 -7.42
N GLY A 169 14.17 -10.31 -8.44
CA GLY A 169 14.71 -10.56 -9.79
C GLY A 169 16.23 -10.59 -9.80
N THR A 170 16.87 -9.60 -9.16
CA THR A 170 18.33 -9.51 -9.06
C THR A 170 18.91 -10.72 -8.32
N VAL A 171 18.44 -10.97 -7.09
CA VAL A 171 19.00 -12.05 -6.25
C VAL A 171 18.78 -13.42 -6.87
N THR A 172 17.61 -13.68 -7.43
CA THR A 172 17.33 -14.98 -8.07
C THR A 172 18.17 -15.17 -9.34
N THR A 173 18.41 -14.11 -10.12
CA THR A 173 19.27 -14.16 -11.30
C THR A 173 20.72 -14.50 -10.93
N GLU A 174 21.22 -13.95 -9.83
CA GLU A 174 22.57 -14.18 -9.35
C GLU A 174 22.77 -15.58 -8.73
N GLN A 175 21.79 -16.07 -7.99
CA GLN A 175 21.91 -17.25 -7.14
C GLN A 175 21.33 -18.53 -7.73
N VAL A 176 20.25 -18.43 -8.55
CA VAL A 176 19.51 -19.59 -9.06
C VAL A 176 19.78 -19.84 -10.54
N GLY A 177 19.71 -18.81 -11.37
CA GLY A 177 19.94 -18.98 -12.79
C GLY A 177 19.67 -17.75 -13.63
N LYS A 178 20.36 -17.66 -14.77
CA LYS A 178 20.38 -16.49 -15.65
C LYS A 178 19.35 -16.54 -16.77
N ASN A 179 18.85 -17.73 -17.13
CA ASN A 179 17.87 -17.90 -18.18
C ASN A 179 16.47 -18.00 -17.55
N TRP A 180 15.60 -17.03 -17.84
CA TRP A 180 14.28 -16.93 -17.25
C TRP A 180 13.17 -17.17 -18.27
N TYR A 181 12.14 -17.90 -17.86
CA TYR A 181 10.82 -17.89 -18.48
C TYR A 181 9.86 -17.16 -17.55
N ILE A 182 9.22 -16.09 -18.05
CA ILE A 182 8.29 -15.28 -17.26
C ILE A 182 6.85 -15.63 -17.62
N LEU A 183 6.06 -16.02 -16.62
CA LEU A 183 4.62 -16.20 -16.71
C LEU A 183 3.93 -15.08 -15.94
N TYR A 184 3.10 -14.26 -16.62
CA TYR A 184 2.47 -13.10 -16.01
C TYR A 184 0.97 -13.05 -16.30
N PRO A 185 0.12 -12.48 -15.40
CA PRO A 185 -1.29 -12.23 -15.69
C PRO A 185 -1.42 -11.09 -16.69
N ASN A 186 -2.16 -11.31 -17.78
CA ASN A 186 -2.20 -10.38 -18.92
C ASN A 186 -3.12 -9.18 -18.69
N TYR A 187 -2.74 -8.31 -17.74
CA TYR A 187 -3.35 -7.01 -17.49
C TYR A 187 -2.28 -6.04 -16.92
N ALA A 188 -2.67 -4.79 -16.57
CA ALA A 188 -1.73 -3.72 -16.21
C ALA A 188 -0.65 -4.13 -15.18
N PHE A 189 -1.02 -4.88 -14.13
CA PHE A 189 -0.07 -5.38 -13.13
C PHE A 189 0.95 -6.33 -13.75
N GLY A 190 0.49 -7.40 -14.40
CA GLY A 190 1.40 -8.42 -14.93
C GLY A 190 2.30 -7.92 -16.04
N GLN A 191 1.81 -7.00 -16.88
CA GLN A 191 2.60 -6.34 -17.92
C GLN A 191 3.69 -5.45 -17.31
N ASP A 192 3.39 -4.72 -16.23
CA ASP A 192 4.39 -3.91 -15.53
C ASP A 192 5.38 -4.78 -14.72
N MET A 193 4.92 -5.89 -14.13
CA MET A 193 5.79 -6.90 -13.51
C MET A 193 6.77 -7.51 -14.52
N GLU A 194 6.28 -7.95 -15.67
CA GLU A 194 7.10 -8.51 -16.75
C GLU A 194 8.20 -7.53 -17.16
N LYS A 195 7.82 -6.28 -17.40
CA LYS A 195 8.76 -5.21 -17.76
C LYS A 195 9.81 -4.97 -16.67
N SER A 196 9.38 -4.84 -15.42
CA SER A 196 10.26 -4.56 -14.28
C SER A 196 11.22 -5.73 -14.01
N PHE A 197 10.71 -6.98 -14.04
CA PHE A 197 11.55 -8.17 -13.88
C PHE A 197 12.52 -8.36 -15.04
N SER A 198 12.09 -8.15 -16.30
CA SER A 198 12.98 -8.20 -17.46
C SER A 198 14.14 -7.22 -17.34
N ALA A 199 13.87 -6.00 -16.85
CA ALA A 199 14.93 -5.01 -16.61
C ALA A 199 15.87 -5.43 -15.49
N ALA A 200 15.37 -5.91 -14.35
CA ALA A 200 16.19 -6.37 -13.22
C ALA A 200 17.04 -7.60 -13.57
N ILE A 201 16.45 -8.56 -14.29
CA ILE A 201 17.14 -9.76 -14.78
C ILE A 201 18.31 -9.36 -15.71
N SER A 202 18.06 -8.47 -16.66
CA SER A 202 19.07 -7.97 -17.58
C SER A 202 20.18 -7.23 -16.85
N ALA A 203 19.86 -6.37 -15.89
CA ALA A 203 20.82 -5.64 -15.08
C ALA A 203 21.71 -6.58 -14.24
N ALA A 204 21.16 -7.73 -13.78
CA ALA A 204 21.90 -8.78 -13.07
C ALA A 204 22.67 -9.75 -14.00
N GLY A 205 22.74 -9.46 -15.30
CA GLY A 205 23.43 -10.27 -16.31
C GLY A 205 22.71 -11.56 -16.70
N GLY A 206 21.40 -11.61 -16.52
CA GLY A 206 20.52 -12.67 -17.01
C GLY A 206 19.79 -12.30 -18.29
N GLN A 207 18.93 -13.18 -18.76
CA GLN A 207 18.10 -12.98 -19.94
C GLN A 207 16.74 -13.67 -19.81
N VAL A 208 15.71 -13.08 -20.40
CA VAL A 208 14.40 -13.69 -20.57
C VAL A 208 14.38 -14.47 -21.88
N VAL A 209 14.33 -15.82 -21.77
CA VAL A 209 14.34 -16.73 -22.92
C VAL A 209 12.95 -17.04 -23.44
N GLY A 210 11.92 -16.65 -22.70
CA GLY A 210 10.52 -16.77 -23.10
C GLY A 210 9.61 -16.10 -22.10
N LYS A 211 8.42 -15.69 -22.57
CA LYS A 211 7.39 -15.09 -21.72
C LYS A 211 6.00 -15.36 -22.27
N ASP A 212 5.04 -15.52 -21.39
CA ASP A 212 3.63 -15.69 -21.76
C ASP A 212 2.71 -14.94 -20.78
N GLY A 213 1.69 -14.31 -21.34
CA GLY A 213 0.61 -13.65 -20.58
C GLY A 213 -0.59 -14.59 -20.44
N ALA A 214 -0.88 -15.05 -19.22
CA ALA A 214 -2.09 -15.80 -18.92
C ALA A 214 -3.30 -14.87 -18.82
N PRO A 215 -4.52 -15.30 -19.20
CA PRO A 215 -5.73 -14.52 -18.97
C PRO A 215 -5.89 -14.12 -17.51
N PHE A 216 -6.48 -12.94 -17.24
CA PHE A 216 -6.82 -12.50 -15.88
C PHE A 216 -8.27 -12.00 -15.84
N PRO A 217 -9.10 -12.47 -14.89
CA PRO A 217 -8.82 -13.63 -14.05
C PRO A 217 -8.79 -14.92 -14.85
N ASN A 218 -7.90 -15.86 -14.49
CA ASN A 218 -7.92 -17.21 -15.07
C ASN A 218 -8.94 -18.08 -14.32
N THR A 219 -10.18 -18.05 -14.80
CA THR A 219 -11.30 -18.74 -14.15
C THR A 219 -11.21 -20.28 -14.21
N SER A 220 -10.41 -20.84 -15.11
CA SER A 220 -10.15 -22.28 -15.15
C SER A 220 -9.17 -22.73 -14.07
N GLY A 221 -8.31 -21.83 -13.58
CA GLY A 221 -7.21 -22.16 -12.69
C GLY A 221 -6.14 -23.06 -13.32
N ASP A 222 -6.23 -23.33 -14.63
CA ASP A 222 -5.28 -24.19 -15.35
C ASP A 222 -4.16 -23.37 -15.98
N TYR A 223 -2.93 -23.72 -15.63
CA TYR A 223 -1.68 -23.12 -16.15
C TYR A 223 -0.79 -24.16 -16.85
N SER A 224 -1.29 -25.39 -17.05
CA SER A 224 -0.51 -26.53 -17.56
C SER A 224 0.18 -26.24 -18.89
N SER A 225 -0.51 -25.59 -19.84
CA SER A 225 0.04 -25.25 -21.14
C SER A 225 1.27 -24.32 -21.06
N PHE A 226 1.26 -23.38 -20.13
CA PHE A 226 2.39 -22.46 -19.89
C PHE A 226 3.53 -23.17 -19.16
N LEU A 227 3.21 -23.93 -18.12
CA LEU A 227 4.20 -24.59 -17.26
C LEU A 227 4.94 -25.72 -17.98
N LEU A 228 4.23 -26.52 -18.78
CA LEU A 228 4.83 -27.60 -19.56
C LEU A 228 5.65 -27.10 -20.76
N LYS A 229 5.40 -25.88 -21.23
CA LYS A 229 6.20 -25.22 -22.25
C LYS A 229 7.60 -24.85 -21.73
N ALA A 230 7.73 -24.41 -20.48
CA ALA A 230 8.97 -23.91 -19.92
C ALA A 230 10.18 -24.85 -20.17
N PRO A 231 10.14 -26.15 -19.81
CA PRO A 231 11.31 -27.05 -19.99
C PRO A 231 11.60 -27.38 -21.47
N THR A 232 10.77 -26.99 -22.43
CA THR A 232 10.95 -27.27 -23.87
C THR A 232 11.60 -26.14 -24.64
N LEU A 233 11.76 -24.96 -24.00
CA LEU A 233 12.37 -23.79 -24.62
C LEU A 233 13.89 -24.01 -24.89
N ASN A 234 14.40 -23.33 -25.92
CA ASN A 234 15.81 -23.31 -26.24
C ASN A 234 16.29 -21.85 -26.46
N PRO A 235 17.20 -21.29 -25.61
CA PRO A 235 17.82 -21.99 -24.49
C PRO A 235 16.82 -22.32 -23.39
N LYS A 236 17.09 -23.43 -22.68
CA LYS A 236 16.23 -23.88 -21.59
C LYS A 236 16.27 -22.88 -20.41
N PRO A 237 15.13 -22.46 -19.88
CA PRO A 237 15.11 -21.63 -18.69
C PRO A 237 15.61 -22.39 -17.46
N GLN A 238 16.37 -21.69 -16.63
CA GLN A 238 16.80 -22.16 -15.30
C GLN A 238 15.81 -21.69 -14.22
N VAL A 239 15.03 -20.65 -14.52
CA VAL A 239 14.06 -20.05 -13.61
C VAL A 239 12.73 -19.86 -14.32
N LEU A 240 11.66 -20.33 -13.69
CA LEU A 240 10.29 -19.90 -13.94
C LEU A 240 10.00 -18.73 -13.00
N GLY A 241 9.87 -17.53 -13.55
CA GLY A 241 9.35 -16.37 -12.83
C GLY A 241 7.84 -16.29 -12.97
N THR A 242 7.09 -16.55 -11.89
CA THR A 242 5.64 -16.35 -11.88
C THR A 242 5.30 -14.99 -11.29
N MET A 243 4.55 -14.19 -12.08
CA MET A 243 4.08 -12.85 -11.69
C MET A 243 2.60 -12.84 -11.28
N GLN A 244 2.00 -14.02 -11.11
CA GLN A 244 0.67 -14.16 -10.55
C GLN A 244 0.66 -13.80 -9.07
N ALA A 245 -0.54 -13.51 -8.53
CA ALA A 245 -0.76 -13.21 -7.12
C ALA A 245 -2.04 -13.87 -6.62
N GLY A 246 -2.17 -14.04 -5.31
CA GLY A 246 -3.36 -14.59 -4.66
C GLY A 246 -3.72 -15.98 -5.17
N ALA A 247 -5.00 -16.23 -5.41
CA ALA A 247 -5.48 -17.54 -5.84
C ALA A 247 -4.81 -18.05 -7.13
N GLU A 248 -4.41 -17.16 -8.03
CA GLU A 248 -3.70 -17.52 -9.26
C GLU A 248 -2.27 -18.00 -8.98
N LEU A 249 -1.54 -17.35 -8.07
CA LEU A 249 -0.23 -17.80 -7.60
C LEU A 249 -0.33 -19.19 -6.97
N VAL A 250 -1.34 -19.40 -6.12
CA VAL A 250 -1.57 -20.70 -5.48
C VAL A 250 -1.74 -21.81 -6.52
N ASN A 251 -2.51 -21.56 -7.58
CA ASN A 251 -2.71 -22.55 -8.66
C ASN A 251 -1.42 -22.81 -9.44
N VAL A 252 -0.66 -21.76 -9.79
CA VAL A 252 0.63 -21.93 -10.50
C VAL A 252 1.61 -22.76 -9.67
N VAL A 253 1.76 -22.46 -8.37
CA VAL A 253 2.71 -23.17 -7.50
C VAL A 253 2.30 -24.64 -7.31
N LYS A 254 1.01 -24.93 -7.14
CA LYS A 254 0.52 -26.32 -7.07
C LYS A 254 0.88 -27.11 -8.32
N GLN A 255 0.59 -26.57 -9.52
CA GLN A 255 0.88 -27.21 -10.79
C GLN A 255 2.39 -27.27 -11.09
N TYR A 256 3.17 -26.26 -10.70
CA TYR A 256 4.64 -26.31 -10.78
C TYR A 256 5.19 -27.51 -10.02
N ASN A 257 4.70 -27.76 -8.79
CA ASN A 257 5.12 -28.89 -7.97
C ASN A 257 4.60 -30.22 -8.52
N GLU A 258 3.35 -30.29 -8.99
CA GLU A 258 2.75 -31.47 -9.62
C GLU A 258 3.51 -31.92 -10.85
N PHE A 259 3.91 -30.97 -11.71
CA PHE A 259 4.71 -31.26 -12.90
C PHE A 259 6.20 -31.45 -12.62
N LYS A 260 6.63 -31.36 -11.36
CA LYS A 260 8.01 -31.56 -10.91
C LYS A 260 9.00 -30.72 -11.73
N LEU A 261 8.70 -29.45 -11.94
CA LEU A 261 9.54 -28.57 -12.78
C LEU A 261 10.90 -28.34 -12.16
N ARG A 262 11.02 -28.37 -10.85
CA ARG A 262 12.31 -28.30 -10.14
C ARG A 262 13.22 -29.49 -10.52
N ASP A 263 12.68 -30.71 -10.56
CA ASP A 263 13.41 -31.92 -10.95
C ASP A 263 13.83 -31.90 -12.42
N LYS A 264 13.10 -31.12 -13.22
CA LYS A 264 13.46 -30.84 -14.62
C LYS A 264 14.47 -29.69 -14.75
N GLY A 265 15.04 -29.20 -13.65
CA GLY A 265 16.06 -28.16 -13.63
C GLY A 265 15.53 -26.75 -13.87
N VAL A 266 14.24 -26.49 -13.60
CA VAL A 266 13.63 -25.17 -13.66
C VAL A 266 13.25 -24.74 -12.24
N GLY A 267 14.02 -23.82 -11.66
CA GLY A 267 13.75 -23.23 -10.34
C GLY A 267 12.53 -22.30 -10.39
N LEU A 268 11.96 -21.98 -9.22
CA LEU A 268 10.81 -21.08 -9.08
C LEU A 268 11.24 -19.74 -8.49
N ALA A 269 10.84 -18.66 -9.13
CA ALA A 269 10.83 -17.31 -8.56
C ALA A 269 9.38 -16.80 -8.49
N VAL A 270 9.01 -16.21 -7.36
CA VAL A 270 7.68 -15.63 -7.15
C VAL A 270 7.81 -14.11 -7.11
N GLY A 271 7.18 -13.43 -8.04
CA GLY A 271 7.27 -11.98 -8.18
C GLY A 271 6.57 -11.21 -7.08
N LEU A 272 5.41 -11.70 -6.64
CA LEU A 272 4.66 -11.15 -5.52
C LEU A 272 4.09 -12.28 -4.67
N MET A 273 4.34 -12.25 -3.38
CA MET A 273 3.86 -13.26 -2.43
C MET A 273 3.43 -12.61 -1.13
N PHE A 274 2.29 -13.02 -0.62
CA PHE A 274 1.77 -12.65 0.69
C PHE A 274 1.92 -13.81 1.67
N ILE A 275 1.95 -13.50 2.95
CA ILE A 275 2.00 -14.55 3.97
C ILE A 275 0.77 -15.47 3.92
N THR A 276 -0.37 -14.97 3.46
CA THR A 276 -1.60 -15.74 3.22
C THR A 276 -1.44 -16.76 2.10
N ASP A 277 -0.66 -16.46 1.06
CA ASP A 277 -0.33 -17.41 -0.01
C ASP A 277 0.52 -18.57 0.54
N ILE A 278 1.51 -18.26 1.38
CA ILE A 278 2.35 -19.28 2.04
C ILE A 278 1.50 -20.15 2.96
N HIS A 279 0.56 -19.55 3.70
CA HIS A 279 -0.36 -20.29 4.56
C HIS A 279 -1.24 -21.25 3.75
N SER A 280 -1.78 -20.81 2.64
CA SER A 280 -2.65 -21.61 1.75
C SER A 280 -1.90 -22.74 1.05
N LEU A 281 -0.62 -22.53 0.71
CA LEU A 281 0.24 -23.50 0.01
C LEU A 281 0.99 -24.44 0.94
N THR A 282 1.12 -24.08 2.20
CA THR A 282 2.07 -24.58 3.20
C THR A 282 3.53 -24.18 2.92
N PRO A 283 4.35 -23.97 3.97
CA PRO A 283 5.78 -23.64 3.79
C PRO A 283 6.55 -24.68 2.98
N ALA A 284 6.18 -25.95 3.08
CA ALA A 284 6.85 -27.04 2.36
C ALA A 284 6.80 -26.87 0.83
N ALA A 285 5.69 -26.35 0.29
CA ALA A 285 5.51 -26.16 -1.15
C ALA A 285 6.41 -25.05 -1.73
N LEU A 286 6.88 -24.14 -0.88
CA LEU A 286 7.65 -22.95 -1.23
C LEU A 286 9.03 -22.91 -0.53
N ALA A 287 9.43 -23.97 0.18
CA ALA A 287 10.64 -23.99 1.00
C ALA A 287 11.88 -23.50 0.21
N GLY A 288 12.59 -22.54 0.79
CA GLY A 288 13.78 -21.93 0.19
C GLY A 288 13.50 -20.88 -0.89
N THR A 289 12.23 -20.65 -1.27
CA THR A 289 11.87 -19.58 -2.22
C THR A 289 12.16 -18.22 -1.60
N THR A 290 12.91 -17.39 -2.31
CA THR A 290 13.24 -16.02 -1.92
C THR A 290 12.33 -15.04 -2.65
N TYR A 291 11.86 -14.02 -1.95
CA TYR A 291 10.99 -12.98 -2.48
C TYR A 291 11.21 -11.64 -1.77
N THR A 292 10.69 -10.57 -2.34
CA THR A 292 10.74 -9.24 -1.71
C THR A 292 9.42 -8.96 -1.01
N ASP A 293 9.50 -8.56 0.27
CA ASP A 293 8.35 -8.19 1.09
C ASP A 293 8.45 -6.73 1.55
N ALA A 294 7.31 -6.10 1.74
CA ALA A 294 7.23 -4.74 2.24
C ALA A 294 7.21 -4.69 3.79
N TRP A 295 6.78 -5.76 4.44
CA TRP A 295 6.63 -5.84 5.89
C TRP A 295 6.41 -7.28 6.34
N TYR A 296 6.88 -7.60 7.56
CA TYR A 296 6.66 -8.91 8.17
C TYR A 296 6.17 -8.78 9.62
N TRP A 297 5.11 -9.49 9.96
CA TRP A 297 4.44 -9.40 11.25
C TRP A 297 5.34 -9.73 12.46
N ASN A 298 6.32 -10.61 12.28
CA ASN A 298 7.27 -11.05 13.30
C ASN A 298 8.65 -10.40 13.16
N PHE A 299 8.73 -9.21 12.55
CA PHE A 299 9.99 -8.50 12.35
C PHE A 299 10.59 -7.99 13.67
N ASP A 300 9.75 -7.42 14.53
CA ASP A 300 10.10 -6.92 15.86
C ASP A 300 8.92 -7.00 16.84
N GLN A 301 9.15 -6.60 18.09
CA GLN A 301 8.13 -6.64 19.14
C GLN A 301 6.92 -5.73 18.83
N GLN A 302 7.14 -4.57 18.21
CA GLN A 302 6.05 -3.65 17.82
C GLN A 302 5.13 -4.29 16.78
N ASN A 303 5.74 -4.86 15.73
CA ASN A 303 5.00 -5.54 14.67
C ASN A 303 4.22 -6.74 15.23
N ARG A 304 4.86 -7.56 16.07
CA ARG A 304 4.22 -8.71 16.72
C ARG A 304 3.03 -8.29 17.59
N ALA A 305 3.19 -7.28 18.44
CA ALA A 305 2.12 -6.82 19.32
C ALA A 305 0.90 -6.31 18.54
N TRP A 306 1.11 -5.58 17.45
CA TRP A 306 0.03 -5.14 16.58
C TRP A 306 -0.60 -6.34 15.83
N ALA A 307 0.20 -7.26 15.34
CA ALA A 307 -0.28 -8.46 14.66
C ALA A 307 -1.10 -9.36 15.58
N ASP A 308 -0.77 -9.45 16.88
CA ASP A 308 -1.54 -10.17 17.87
C ASP A 308 -2.93 -9.54 18.07
N ARG A 309 -3.00 -8.20 18.15
CA ARG A 309 -4.29 -7.47 18.18
C ARG A 309 -5.13 -7.74 16.92
N PHE A 310 -4.51 -7.61 15.75
CA PHE A 310 -5.19 -7.86 14.49
C PHE A 310 -5.71 -9.30 14.40
N GLN A 311 -4.90 -10.29 14.81
CA GLN A 311 -5.32 -11.68 14.82
C GLN A 311 -6.47 -11.95 15.80
N SER A 312 -6.49 -11.27 16.94
CA SER A 312 -7.61 -11.43 17.90
C SER A 312 -8.95 -10.96 17.31
N GLU A 313 -8.94 -10.00 16.38
CA GLU A 313 -10.13 -9.46 15.73
C GLU A 313 -10.53 -10.23 14.46
N THR A 314 -9.55 -10.86 13.77
CA THR A 314 -9.76 -11.42 12.42
C THR A 314 -9.56 -12.93 12.35
N GLY A 315 -8.93 -13.54 13.35
CA GLY A 315 -8.55 -14.95 13.35
C GLY A 315 -7.30 -15.28 12.50
N THR A 316 -6.71 -14.32 11.77
CA THR A 316 -5.56 -14.52 10.90
C THR A 316 -4.43 -13.54 11.17
N ARG A 317 -3.18 -13.92 10.87
CA ARG A 317 -2.06 -12.96 10.90
C ARG A 317 -2.19 -11.97 9.76
N PRO A 318 -1.81 -10.70 10.00
CA PRO A 318 -1.85 -9.67 8.96
C PRO A 318 -0.78 -9.89 7.89
N SER A 319 -1.12 -9.60 6.64
CA SER A 319 -0.16 -9.37 5.57
C SER A 319 0.37 -7.92 5.61
N PHE A 320 1.36 -7.61 4.78
CA PHE A 320 1.85 -6.24 4.63
C PHE A 320 0.73 -5.28 4.18
N ALA A 321 -0.25 -5.74 3.39
CA ALA A 321 -1.36 -4.89 2.96
C ALA A 321 -2.24 -4.43 4.13
N HIS A 322 -2.48 -5.29 5.12
CA HIS A 322 -3.22 -4.91 6.32
C HIS A 322 -2.45 -3.88 7.16
N ALA A 323 -1.14 -4.10 7.36
CA ALA A 323 -0.28 -3.16 8.08
C ALA A 323 -0.17 -1.80 7.36
N ALA A 324 -0.12 -1.80 6.03
CA ALA A 324 -0.10 -0.59 5.22
C ALA A 324 -1.44 0.16 5.25
N ASN A 325 -2.58 -0.53 5.25
CA ASN A 325 -3.89 0.09 5.42
C ASN A 325 -4.01 0.78 6.79
N TYR A 326 -3.55 0.12 7.86
CA TYR A 326 -3.47 0.72 9.19
C TYR A 326 -2.59 1.97 9.20
N SER A 327 -1.36 1.88 8.64
CA SER A 327 -0.42 3.00 8.58
C SER A 327 -0.99 4.16 7.76
N ALA A 328 -1.52 3.92 6.55
CA ALA A 328 -2.08 4.94 5.69
C ALA A 328 -3.27 5.66 6.32
N ALA A 329 -4.18 4.91 6.96
CA ALA A 329 -5.30 5.49 7.71
C ALA A 329 -4.80 6.36 8.87
N THR A 330 -3.77 5.88 9.60
CA THR A 330 -3.14 6.65 10.67
C THR A 330 -2.53 7.95 10.13
N GLN A 331 -1.76 7.89 9.04
CA GLN A 331 -1.11 9.07 8.46
C GLN A 331 -2.13 10.08 7.93
N TYR A 332 -3.23 9.63 7.34
CA TYR A 332 -4.34 10.49 6.93
C TYR A 332 -4.96 11.20 8.13
N LEU A 333 -5.35 10.45 9.17
CA LEU A 333 -5.98 11.02 10.37
C LEU A 333 -5.07 11.99 11.11
N GLU A 334 -3.76 11.69 11.20
CA GLU A 334 -2.76 12.59 11.78
C GLU A 334 -2.60 13.88 10.96
N ALA A 335 -2.66 13.80 9.63
CA ALA A 335 -2.59 14.96 8.75
C ALA A 335 -3.84 15.86 8.90
N VAL A 336 -5.04 15.25 8.95
CA VAL A 336 -6.30 15.98 9.22
C VAL A 336 -6.26 16.62 10.60
N GLN A 337 -5.80 15.91 11.63
CA GLN A 337 -5.66 16.45 12.99
C GLN A 337 -4.73 17.66 13.02
N ALA A 338 -3.60 17.58 12.33
CA ALA A 338 -2.61 18.66 12.29
C ALA A 338 -3.10 19.87 11.47
N ALA A 339 -3.82 19.63 10.38
CA ALA A 339 -4.39 20.68 9.54
C ALA A 339 -5.65 21.33 10.15
N GLY A 340 -6.34 20.65 11.04
CA GLY A 340 -7.66 21.05 11.58
C GLY A 340 -8.77 21.00 10.54
N THR A 341 -8.55 20.31 9.40
CA THR A 341 -9.49 20.20 8.27
C THR A 341 -9.23 18.91 7.49
N ASP A 342 -10.26 18.37 6.85
CA ASP A 342 -10.23 17.26 5.91
C ASP A 342 -10.13 17.74 4.44
N ASP A 343 -9.96 19.04 4.21
CA ASP A 343 -9.70 19.58 2.88
C ASP A 343 -8.53 18.88 2.21
N ALA A 344 -8.75 18.32 1.02
CA ALA A 344 -7.78 17.45 0.37
C ALA A 344 -6.45 18.18 0.06
N ASP A 345 -6.50 19.44 -0.36
CA ASP A 345 -5.28 20.21 -0.66
C ASP A 345 -4.46 20.52 0.61
N ALA A 346 -5.14 20.78 1.72
CA ALA A 346 -4.51 21.00 3.02
C ALA A 346 -3.86 19.70 3.54
N VAL A 347 -4.55 18.57 3.41
CA VAL A 347 -4.03 17.26 3.82
C VAL A 347 -2.84 16.84 2.96
N VAL A 348 -2.92 16.99 1.63
CA VAL A 348 -1.79 16.73 0.70
C VAL A 348 -0.56 17.52 1.13
N LYS A 349 -0.71 18.81 1.36
CA LYS A 349 0.39 19.67 1.81
C LYS A 349 1.02 19.20 3.13
N GLY A 350 0.23 18.64 4.03
CA GLY A 350 0.72 18.09 5.30
C GLY A 350 1.42 16.74 5.16
N LEU A 351 1.18 16.03 4.05
CA LEU A 351 1.77 14.73 3.77
C LEU A 351 3.04 14.81 2.90
N GLU A 352 3.13 15.76 1.98
CA GLU A 352 4.28 15.93 1.10
C GLU A 352 5.57 16.15 1.89
N GLY A 353 6.60 15.37 1.58
CA GLY A 353 7.91 15.43 2.22
C GLY A 353 7.95 14.85 3.64
N LYS A 354 6.82 14.39 4.18
CA LYS A 354 6.75 13.85 5.55
C LYS A 354 7.61 12.61 5.70
N GLU A 355 8.49 12.63 6.70
CA GLU A 355 9.23 11.47 7.16
C GLU A 355 8.36 10.69 8.16
N ILE A 356 8.32 9.37 8.02
CA ILE A 356 7.46 8.49 8.80
C ILE A 356 8.27 7.29 9.29
N ASN A 357 8.13 6.99 10.58
CA ASN A 357 8.66 5.78 11.16
C ASN A 357 7.58 5.20 12.08
N ASP A 358 6.83 4.25 11.57
CA ASP A 358 5.75 3.59 12.28
C ASP A 358 5.88 2.06 12.20
N LEU A 359 4.82 1.31 12.51
CA LEU A 359 4.88 -0.15 12.48
C LEU A 359 5.10 -0.71 11.05
N PHE A 360 4.63 -0.01 10.02
CA PHE A 360 4.78 -0.44 8.62
C PHE A 360 5.99 0.22 7.95
N LEU A 361 6.10 1.54 8.05
CA LEU A 361 7.14 2.33 7.39
C LEU A 361 8.38 2.43 8.27
N ARG A 362 9.47 1.80 7.84
CA ARG A 362 10.81 2.00 8.43
C ARG A 362 11.61 2.88 7.49
N ASN A 363 12.24 3.94 8.04
CA ASN A 363 12.93 4.97 7.25
C ASN A 363 12.05 5.52 6.11
N GLY A 364 10.75 5.67 6.41
CA GLY A 364 9.73 6.02 5.45
C GLY A 364 9.70 7.50 5.12
N LYS A 365 9.34 7.84 3.88
CA LYS A 365 9.13 9.21 3.43
C LYS A 365 8.08 9.25 2.31
N ILE A 366 7.19 10.22 2.38
CA ILE A 366 6.30 10.57 1.26
C ILE A 366 7.04 11.54 0.35
N ARG A 367 7.41 11.11 -0.85
CA ARG A 367 8.07 12.01 -1.82
C ARG A 367 7.07 13.04 -2.33
N ALA A 368 7.48 14.31 -2.35
CA ALA A 368 6.66 15.40 -2.87
C ALA A 368 6.57 15.39 -4.41
N GLU A 369 7.55 14.78 -5.09
CA GLU A 369 7.69 14.83 -6.54
C GLU A 369 6.71 13.90 -7.28
N ASP A 370 6.25 12.83 -6.64
CA ASP A 370 5.40 11.83 -7.29
C ASP A 370 4.45 11.10 -6.33
N HIS A 371 4.39 11.51 -5.08
CA HIS A 371 3.62 10.90 -3.99
C HIS A 371 3.88 9.39 -3.79
N ARG A 372 5.08 8.92 -4.20
CA ARG A 372 5.55 7.60 -3.80
C ARG A 372 5.95 7.61 -2.33
N VAL A 373 5.38 6.73 -1.53
CA VAL A 373 5.85 6.49 -0.17
C VAL A 373 7.00 5.49 -0.24
N ILE A 374 8.22 5.97 -0.01
CA ILE A 374 9.42 5.13 0.02
C ILE A 374 9.71 4.68 1.44
N HIS A 375 10.21 3.47 1.62
CA HIS A 375 10.54 2.87 2.90
C HIS A 375 11.47 1.65 2.70
N ASP A 376 12.05 1.13 3.77
CA ASP A 376 12.83 -0.09 3.70
C ASP A 376 11.95 -1.27 3.23
N ALA A 377 12.50 -2.10 2.36
CA ALA A 377 11.93 -3.37 1.94
C ALA A 377 12.79 -4.54 2.44
N TYR A 378 12.28 -5.76 2.34
CA TYR A 378 12.94 -6.92 2.91
C TYR A 378 13.08 -8.04 1.89
N LEU A 379 14.30 -8.53 1.72
CA LEU A 379 14.51 -9.80 1.06
C LEU A 379 14.20 -10.92 2.05
N ALA A 380 13.24 -11.72 1.75
CA ALA A 380 12.70 -12.75 2.61
C ALA A 380 12.84 -14.14 1.98
N GLN A 381 12.91 -15.18 2.78
CA GLN A 381 12.95 -16.57 2.34
C GLN A 381 11.94 -17.40 3.12
N VAL A 382 11.19 -18.24 2.41
CA VAL A 382 10.27 -19.18 3.03
C VAL A 382 11.06 -20.27 3.76
N LYS A 383 10.76 -20.45 5.06
CA LYS A 383 11.39 -21.47 5.91
C LYS A 383 11.03 -22.88 5.45
N PRO A 384 11.95 -23.85 5.53
CA PRO A 384 11.57 -25.25 5.54
C PRO A 384 10.60 -25.56 6.67
N GLN A 385 9.68 -26.50 6.48
CA GLN A 385 8.66 -26.85 7.48
C GLN A 385 9.25 -27.17 8.86
N ALA A 386 10.45 -27.77 8.91
CA ALA A 386 11.14 -28.12 10.16
C ALA A 386 11.63 -26.88 10.95
N GLU A 387 11.75 -25.71 10.32
CA GLU A 387 12.19 -24.45 10.93
C GLU A 387 11.03 -23.56 11.36
N VAL A 388 9.78 -23.95 11.09
CA VAL A 388 8.59 -23.22 11.49
C VAL A 388 8.32 -23.45 12.95
N GLY A 389 8.62 -22.47 13.80
CA GLY A 389 8.47 -22.56 15.26
C GLY A 389 7.04 -22.37 15.77
N GLU A 390 6.24 -21.58 15.08
CA GLU A 390 4.83 -21.31 15.41
C GLU A 390 4.02 -21.07 14.12
N PRO A 391 2.69 -21.23 14.15
CA PRO A 391 1.84 -20.93 12.99
C PRO A 391 2.07 -19.49 12.48
N TRP A 392 2.15 -19.33 11.17
CA TRP A 392 2.40 -18.07 10.44
C TRP A 392 3.84 -17.54 10.51
N ASP A 393 4.73 -18.13 11.31
CA ASP A 393 6.16 -17.74 11.30
C ASP A 393 6.92 -18.47 10.18
N TYR A 394 6.47 -18.22 8.95
CA TYR A 394 6.92 -18.95 7.75
C TYR A 394 8.14 -18.37 7.08
N VAL A 395 8.61 -17.22 7.51
CA VAL A 395 9.58 -16.42 6.75
C VAL A 395 10.80 -16.07 7.60
N LYS A 396 11.95 -16.11 6.96
CA LYS A 396 13.21 -15.59 7.45
C LYS A 396 13.59 -14.34 6.65
N ILE A 397 13.82 -13.23 7.32
CA ILE A 397 14.35 -12.02 6.67
C ILE A 397 15.86 -12.23 6.48
N LEU A 398 16.29 -12.15 5.22
CA LEU A 398 17.70 -12.33 4.83
C LEU A 398 18.47 -11.00 4.82
N LYS A 399 17.79 -9.93 4.33
CA LYS A 399 18.41 -8.63 4.14
C LYS A 399 17.34 -7.54 4.18
N THR A 400 17.66 -6.39 4.77
CA THR A 400 16.91 -5.14 4.56
C THR A 400 17.45 -4.47 3.30
N ILE A 401 16.55 -4.03 2.43
CA ILE A 401 16.84 -3.24 1.24
C ILE A 401 16.47 -1.80 1.59
N PRO A 402 17.44 -0.88 1.68
CA PRO A 402 17.17 0.51 2.06
C PRO A 402 16.19 1.18 1.10
N ALA A 403 15.39 2.12 1.59
CA ALA A 403 14.38 2.85 0.82
C ALA A 403 14.91 3.42 -0.51
N ALA A 404 16.14 3.96 -0.51
CA ALA A 404 16.77 4.54 -1.69
C ALA A 404 17.11 3.49 -2.78
N GLU A 405 17.28 2.23 -2.40
CA GLU A 405 17.54 1.11 -3.32
C GLU A 405 16.22 0.40 -3.70
N ALA A 406 15.27 0.34 -2.77
CA ALA A 406 14.01 -0.36 -2.96
C ALA A 406 13.10 0.31 -4.01
N PHE A 407 13.16 1.62 -4.14
CA PHE A 407 12.27 2.38 -5.03
C PHE A 407 13.04 3.18 -6.07
N ARG A 408 12.50 3.20 -7.30
CA ARG A 408 13.09 4.00 -8.38
C ARG A 408 13.04 5.51 -8.07
N ALA A 409 13.92 6.27 -8.71
CA ALA A 409 13.82 7.72 -8.72
C ALA A 409 12.46 8.19 -9.30
N PRO A 410 11.99 9.41 -8.97
CA PRO A 410 10.80 9.98 -9.58
C PRO A 410 10.85 9.92 -11.11
N SER A 411 9.74 9.57 -11.73
CA SER A 411 9.64 9.49 -13.19
C SER A 411 9.48 10.87 -13.79
N ALA A 412 10.18 11.14 -14.89
CA ALA A 412 9.99 12.37 -15.67
C ALA A 412 8.58 12.49 -16.28
N ASP A 413 7.85 11.36 -16.37
CA ASP A 413 6.47 11.32 -16.87
C ASP A 413 5.45 11.77 -15.81
N CYS A 414 5.84 11.81 -14.51
CA CYS A 414 4.98 12.32 -13.47
C CYS A 414 5.01 13.83 -13.42
N LYS A 415 3.83 14.45 -13.46
CA LYS A 415 3.63 15.90 -13.32
C LYS A 415 2.42 16.10 -12.40
N LEU A 416 2.71 16.33 -11.10
CA LEU A 416 1.70 16.64 -10.08
C LEU A 416 1.09 18.02 -10.27
#